data_fd121db9667d854c8f13209df49de39c
#
_entry.id   fd121db9667d854c8f13209df49de39c
#
_cell.length_a   1.000
_cell.length_b   1.000
_cell.length_c   1.000
_cell.angle_alpha   90.00
_cell.angle_beta   90.00
_cell.angle_gamma   90.00
#
_symmetry.space_group_name_H-M   'P 1'
#
loop_
_entity.id
_entity.type
_entity.pdbx_description
1 polymer ?
#
loop_
_entity_poly.entity_id
_entity_poly.type
_entity_poly.pdbx_seq_one_letter_code
_entity_poly.pdbx_strand_id
1 'polypeptide(L)'
;MARVLRPQEKRNAKPKAAKSDNVLLYEVRDEIAFITLNRPEKLNALNGALSDALCKTWTRFEADPAAKVAVLTGAGKHFCAGADVSPGAIDREVPFQVHQGYPQNGITVFKPIVGAIKGYTLGAGYALAVRGCDITIAGESMLMGFPEARIGTPLPPMEYLPYMPFKVSLEFMLLAWNGGQIMHAQRAYEVGLVNKVVADEHLMDEAVRWAELLKKVPPLYIKAVKYGHYKTTDNKVRVDEREYILFTHPQEISRDRREGLDSFLHRREPKFTGR
;
A
#
# COMPACT_ATOMS: atom_id res chain seq x y z
N MET A 1 -55.12 -20.16 -28.37
CA MET A 1 -54.67 -20.59 -27.03
C MET A 1 -53.32 -19.94 -26.73
N ALA A 2 -53.31 -18.87 -26.00
CA ALA A 2 -52.11 -18.11 -25.63
C ALA A 2 -51.52 -18.65 -24.32
N ARG A 3 -50.26 -19.06 -24.35
CA ARG A 3 -49.55 -19.59 -23.17
C ARG A 3 -48.95 -18.43 -22.39
N VAL A 4 -49.54 -18.14 -21.25
CA VAL A 4 -49.07 -17.12 -20.29
C VAL A 4 -47.75 -17.61 -19.65
N LEU A 5 -46.68 -16.89 -19.87
CA LEU A 5 -45.39 -17.09 -19.19
C LEU A 5 -45.47 -16.44 -17.80
N ARG A 6 -45.24 -17.23 -16.74
CA ARG A 6 -45.13 -16.74 -15.35
C ARG A 6 -43.82 -16.00 -15.15
N PRO A 7 -43.80 -14.90 -14.38
CA PRO A 7 -42.57 -14.20 -14.03
C PRO A 7 -41.68 -15.06 -13.12
N GLN A 8 -40.41 -15.18 -13.44
CA GLN A 8 -39.44 -15.76 -12.53
C GLN A 8 -39.22 -14.82 -11.34
N GLU A 9 -39.45 -15.32 -10.15
CA GLU A 9 -39.12 -14.66 -8.90
C GLU A 9 -37.59 -14.47 -8.82
N LYS A 10 -37.12 -13.21 -8.84
CA LYS A 10 -35.78 -12.84 -8.51
C LYS A 10 -35.54 -13.16 -7.03
N ARG A 11 -34.81 -14.21 -6.74
CA ARG A 11 -34.27 -14.48 -5.40
C ARG A 11 -33.35 -13.32 -5.02
N ASN A 12 -33.88 -12.39 -4.22
CA ASN A 12 -33.09 -11.41 -3.49
C ASN A 12 -32.28 -12.16 -2.44
N ALA A 13 -31.05 -12.57 -2.80
CA ALA A 13 -30.06 -12.95 -1.82
C ALA A 13 -29.65 -11.65 -1.10
N LYS A 14 -30.14 -11.45 0.12
CA LYS A 14 -29.59 -10.43 1.02
C LYS A 14 -28.08 -10.66 1.13
N PRO A 15 -27.24 -9.63 0.93
CA PRO A 15 -25.83 -9.78 1.21
C PRO A 15 -25.70 -10.18 2.69
N LYS A 16 -25.02 -11.30 2.96
CA LYS A 16 -24.61 -11.65 4.31
C LYS A 16 -23.78 -10.48 4.81
N ALA A 17 -24.27 -9.81 5.84
CA ALA A 17 -23.49 -8.84 6.58
C ALA A 17 -22.19 -9.52 6.98
N ALA A 18 -21.07 -9.11 6.38
CA ALA A 18 -19.75 -9.53 6.82
C ALA A 18 -19.67 -9.17 8.30
N LYS A 19 -19.29 -10.13 9.14
CA LYS A 19 -18.82 -9.85 10.49
C LYS A 19 -17.84 -8.71 10.34
N SER A 20 -17.95 -7.67 11.15
CA SER A 20 -16.98 -6.59 11.25
C SER A 20 -15.72 -7.16 11.91
N ASP A 21 -15.01 -7.99 11.18
CA ASP A 21 -13.68 -8.40 11.56
C ASP A 21 -12.85 -7.12 11.53
N ASN A 22 -12.19 -6.83 12.63
CA ASN A 22 -11.44 -5.61 12.86
C ASN A 22 -10.21 -5.65 11.95
N VAL A 23 -10.39 -5.30 10.66
CA VAL A 23 -9.37 -5.39 9.59
C VAL A 23 -8.16 -4.48 9.81
N LEU A 24 -8.30 -3.53 10.76
CA LEU A 24 -7.26 -2.61 11.20
C LEU A 24 -7.38 -2.42 12.72
N LEU A 25 -6.29 -2.55 13.44
CA LEU A 25 -6.24 -2.29 14.88
C LEU A 25 -5.64 -0.91 15.13
N TYR A 26 -6.19 -0.18 16.10
CA TYR A 26 -5.69 1.11 16.55
C TYR A 26 -5.66 1.14 18.07
N GLU A 27 -4.49 1.26 18.65
CA GLU A 27 -4.27 1.37 20.08
C GLU A 27 -3.28 2.50 20.38
N VAL A 28 -3.53 3.28 21.43
CA VAL A 28 -2.58 4.31 21.88
C VAL A 28 -2.00 3.88 23.22
N ARG A 29 -0.67 3.81 23.29
CA ARG A 29 0.09 3.56 24.51
C ARG A 29 1.26 4.52 24.55
N ASP A 30 1.50 5.15 25.68
CA ASP A 30 2.64 6.06 25.88
C ASP A 30 2.78 7.12 24.77
N GLU A 31 1.66 7.74 24.38
CA GLU A 31 1.56 8.74 23.30
C GLU A 31 1.96 8.23 21.90
N ILE A 32 2.10 6.90 21.72
CA ILE A 32 2.34 6.24 20.42
C ILE A 32 1.06 5.52 19.99
N ALA A 33 0.58 5.85 18.79
CA ALA A 33 -0.52 5.13 18.15
C ALA A 33 0.04 3.90 17.41
N PHE A 34 -0.31 2.72 17.86
CA PHE A 34 -0.02 1.46 17.17
C PHE A 34 -1.14 1.18 16.18
N ILE A 35 -0.80 1.17 14.90
CA ILE A 35 -1.72 0.93 13.78
C ILE A 35 -1.29 -0.39 13.12
N THR A 36 -2.15 -1.40 13.19
CA THR A 36 -1.82 -2.73 12.67
C THR A 36 -2.80 -3.16 11.59
N LEU A 37 -2.31 -3.41 10.38
CA LEU A 37 -3.07 -4.06 9.32
C LEU A 37 -3.41 -5.47 9.78
N ASN A 38 -4.70 -5.83 9.84
CA ASN A 38 -5.14 -7.06 10.50
C ASN A 38 -5.98 -7.96 9.58
N ARG A 39 -5.35 -8.38 8.48
CA ARG A 39 -5.86 -9.41 7.55
C ARG A 39 -4.74 -10.42 7.24
N PRO A 40 -4.09 -11.04 8.25
CA PRO A 40 -2.90 -11.88 8.04
C PRO A 40 -3.19 -13.10 7.13
N GLU A 41 -4.41 -13.64 7.13
CA GLU A 41 -4.88 -14.73 6.25
C GLU A 41 -4.95 -14.33 4.78
N LYS A 42 -4.98 -13.02 4.49
CA LYS A 42 -4.92 -12.39 3.17
C LYS A 42 -3.61 -11.61 2.96
N LEU A 43 -2.56 -11.94 3.73
CA LEU A 43 -1.26 -11.25 3.68
C LEU A 43 -1.39 -9.73 3.84
N ASN A 44 -2.37 -9.27 4.59
CA ASN A 44 -2.74 -7.87 4.79
C ASN A 44 -3.01 -7.09 3.50
N ALA A 45 -3.46 -7.78 2.44
CA ALA A 45 -3.78 -7.15 1.17
C ALA A 45 -4.92 -6.12 1.32
N LEU A 46 -4.76 -4.98 0.64
CA LEU A 46 -5.69 -3.85 0.68
C LEU A 46 -6.93 -4.14 -0.15
N ASN A 47 -8.07 -4.21 0.52
CA ASN A 47 -9.40 -4.19 -0.10
C ASN A 47 -10.14 -2.91 0.31
N GLY A 48 -11.35 -2.69 -0.20
CA GLY A 48 -12.14 -1.50 0.13
C GLY A 48 -12.31 -1.30 1.64
N ALA A 49 -12.62 -2.36 2.39
CA ALA A 49 -12.82 -2.26 3.84
C ALA A 49 -11.54 -1.82 4.59
N LEU A 50 -10.37 -2.34 4.23
CA LEU A 50 -9.10 -1.95 4.84
C LEU A 50 -8.69 -0.53 4.41
N SER A 51 -8.91 -0.15 3.16
CA SER A 51 -8.66 1.21 2.67
C SER A 51 -9.52 2.25 3.41
N ASP A 52 -10.82 1.98 3.57
CA ASP A 52 -11.74 2.84 4.33
C ASP A 52 -11.32 2.94 5.82
N ALA A 53 -10.91 1.82 6.40
CA ALA A 53 -10.42 1.79 7.79
C ALA A 53 -9.16 2.63 7.95
N LEU A 54 -8.22 2.55 7.00
CA LEU A 54 -7.00 3.37 6.99
C LEU A 54 -7.33 4.86 6.88
N CYS A 55 -8.21 5.28 5.95
CA CYS A 55 -8.63 6.67 5.82
C CYS A 55 -9.19 7.24 7.13
N LYS A 56 -10.11 6.49 7.77
CA LYS A 56 -10.69 6.87 9.05
C LYS A 56 -9.63 6.93 10.17
N THR A 57 -8.69 6.00 10.15
CA THR A 57 -7.62 5.92 11.15
C THR A 57 -6.63 7.07 11.03
N TRP A 58 -6.26 7.48 9.81
CA TRP A 58 -5.38 8.64 9.63
C TRP A 58 -6.03 9.93 10.09
N THR A 59 -7.31 10.13 9.78
CA THR A 59 -8.08 11.29 10.27
C THR A 59 -8.16 11.29 11.80
N ARG A 60 -8.45 10.13 12.40
CA ARG A 60 -8.47 9.96 13.85
C ARG A 60 -7.10 10.26 14.47
N PHE A 61 -6.02 9.65 13.94
CA PHE A 61 -4.67 9.82 14.45
C PHE A 61 -4.22 11.28 14.42
N GLU A 62 -4.44 11.99 13.32
CA GLU A 62 -4.08 13.42 13.22
C GLU A 62 -4.81 14.26 14.27
N ALA A 63 -6.09 13.96 14.54
CA ALA A 63 -6.91 14.68 15.51
C ALA A 63 -6.73 14.22 16.95
N ASP A 64 -6.14 13.05 17.22
CA ASP A 64 -6.06 12.43 18.55
C ASP A 64 -5.01 13.13 19.44
N PRO A 65 -5.39 13.90 20.48
CA PRO A 65 -4.40 14.58 21.34
C PRO A 65 -3.57 13.62 22.19
N ALA A 66 -4.02 12.37 22.37
CA ALA A 66 -3.29 11.37 23.14
C ALA A 66 -2.13 10.73 22.35
N ALA A 67 -2.09 10.90 21.02
CA ALA A 67 -1.07 10.30 20.16
C ALA A 67 -0.18 11.37 19.55
N LYS A 68 1.13 11.25 19.69
CA LYS A 68 2.14 12.15 19.09
C LYS A 68 2.80 11.54 17.85
N VAL A 69 2.96 10.24 17.82
CA VAL A 69 3.64 9.46 16.76
C VAL A 69 2.82 8.21 16.46
N ALA A 70 2.83 7.73 15.24
CA ALA A 70 2.28 6.41 14.91
C ALA A 70 3.39 5.40 14.62
N VAL A 71 3.16 4.13 14.97
CA VAL A 71 3.89 2.97 14.47
C VAL A 71 2.91 2.14 13.62
N LEU A 72 3.20 2.00 12.32
CA LEU A 72 2.41 1.24 11.37
C LEU A 72 3.06 -0.11 11.11
N THR A 73 2.32 -1.20 11.26
CA THR A 73 2.81 -2.56 10.98
C THR A 73 1.71 -3.47 10.41
N GLY A 74 2.08 -4.69 10.03
CA GLY A 74 1.15 -5.75 9.62
C GLY A 74 1.13 -6.91 10.62
N ALA A 75 -0.06 -7.42 10.92
CA ALA A 75 -0.22 -8.63 11.70
C ALA A 75 0.37 -9.85 10.98
N GLY A 76 0.95 -10.78 11.72
CA GLY A 76 1.51 -12.03 11.19
C GLY A 76 2.89 -11.88 10.57
N LYS A 77 3.11 -12.59 9.46
CA LYS A 77 4.45 -12.72 8.82
C LYS A 77 4.75 -11.61 7.82
N HIS A 78 3.74 -10.90 7.32
CA HIS A 78 3.88 -9.98 6.21
C HIS A 78 3.31 -8.62 6.55
N PHE A 79 3.97 -7.57 6.05
CA PHE A 79 3.43 -6.21 6.19
C PHE A 79 2.17 -6.04 5.35
N CYS A 80 2.28 -6.11 4.01
CA CYS A 80 1.16 -5.98 3.09
C CYS A 80 1.55 -6.47 1.68
N ALA A 81 0.76 -7.40 1.12
CA ALA A 81 1.01 -7.95 -0.22
C ALA A 81 0.46 -7.09 -1.38
N GLY A 82 0.02 -5.85 -1.10
CA GLY A 82 -0.51 -4.96 -2.12
C GLY A 82 -2.04 -4.98 -2.20
N ALA A 83 -2.58 -4.67 -3.38
CA ALA A 83 -4.01 -4.70 -3.61
C ALA A 83 -4.57 -6.13 -3.56
N ASP A 84 -5.74 -6.31 -2.95
CA ASP A 84 -6.44 -7.61 -2.94
C ASP A 84 -7.06 -7.86 -4.32
N VAL A 85 -6.41 -8.71 -5.13
CA VAL A 85 -6.85 -9.06 -6.49
C VAL A 85 -7.93 -10.15 -6.54
N SER A 86 -8.43 -10.61 -5.40
CA SER A 86 -9.51 -11.58 -5.34
C SER A 86 -10.77 -11.04 -6.03
N PRO A 87 -11.58 -11.90 -6.69
CA PRO A 87 -12.82 -11.45 -7.31
C PRO A 87 -13.74 -10.72 -6.31
N GLY A 88 -14.15 -9.49 -6.65
CA GLY A 88 -15.03 -8.67 -5.79
C GLY A 88 -14.35 -7.98 -4.60
N ALA A 89 -13.05 -8.13 -4.41
CA ALA A 89 -12.31 -7.47 -3.32
C ALA A 89 -12.12 -5.96 -3.57
N ILE A 90 -12.07 -5.56 -4.83
CA ILE A 90 -11.96 -4.17 -5.29
C ILE A 90 -13.10 -3.94 -6.27
N ASP A 91 -13.87 -2.88 -6.06
CA ASP A 91 -14.82 -2.41 -7.04
C ASP A 91 -14.04 -1.85 -8.24
N ARG A 92 -14.18 -2.50 -9.39
CA ARG A 92 -13.46 -2.14 -10.60
C ARG A 92 -13.94 -0.83 -11.23
N GLU A 93 -15.11 -0.34 -10.82
CA GLU A 93 -15.62 0.96 -11.25
C GLU A 93 -14.93 2.13 -10.54
N VAL A 94 -14.18 1.85 -9.44
CA VAL A 94 -13.41 2.86 -8.71
C VAL A 94 -11.98 2.37 -8.47
N PRO A 95 -11.11 2.34 -9.51
CA PRO A 95 -9.74 1.82 -9.42
C PRO A 95 -8.87 2.50 -8.36
N PHE A 96 -9.20 3.72 -7.96
CA PHE A 96 -8.42 4.55 -7.03
C PHE A 96 -8.76 4.36 -5.54
N GLN A 97 -9.76 3.58 -5.18
CA GLN A 97 -10.12 3.39 -3.75
C GLN A 97 -9.00 2.75 -2.94
N VAL A 98 -8.19 1.89 -3.55
CA VAL A 98 -7.03 1.27 -2.90
C VAL A 98 -5.97 2.29 -2.50
N HIS A 99 -5.82 3.37 -3.29
CA HIS A 99 -4.84 4.42 -3.06
C HIS A 99 -5.27 5.45 -2.00
N GLN A 100 -6.56 5.55 -1.68
CA GLN A 100 -7.07 6.50 -0.69
C GLN A 100 -6.68 6.16 0.76
N GLY A 101 -6.22 4.93 1.00
CA GLY A 101 -5.74 4.50 2.32
C GLY A 101 -4.35 5.03 2.72
N TYR A 102 -3.65 5.76 1.87
CA TYR A 102 -2.31 6.27 2.18
C TYR A 102 -2.37 7.63 2.85
N PRO A 103 -1.56 7.86 3.90
CA PRO A 103 -1.27 9.23 4.32
C PRO A 103 -0.75 10.06 3.14
N GLN A 104 -1.12 11.32 3.08
CA GLN A 104 -0.77 12.27 2.01
C GLN A 104 -1.46 12.02 0.65
N ASN A 105 -2.34 11.04 0.55
CA ASN A 105 -3.18 10.87 -0.63
C ASN A 105 -4.65 11.24 -0.28
N GLY A 106 -4.96 12.51 -0.33
CA GLY A 106 -6.26 13.07 0.07
C GLY A 106 -6.47 13.28 1.58
N ILE A 107 -5.59 12.71 2.43
CA ILE A 107 -5.59 12.90 3.88
C ILE A 107 -4.21 13.37 4.31
N THR A 108 -4.11 14.62 4.77
CA THR A 108 -2.84 15.16 5.24
C THR A 108 -2.61 14.76 6.69
N VAL A 109 -1.51 14.07 6.95
CA VAL A 109 -1.05 13.67 8.29
C VAL A 109 0.29 14.33 8.57
N PHE A 110 0.31 15.26 9.51
CA PHE A 110 1.54 15.95 9.92
C PHE A 110 2.26 15.29 11.07
N LYS A 111 1.56 14.54 11.91
CA LYS A 111 2.21 13.74 12.95
C LYS A 111 3.11 12.68 12.30
N PRO A 112 4.27 12.36 12.90
CA PRO A 112 5.21 11.42 12.32
C PRO A 112 4.69 9.99 12.37
N ILE A 113 5.04 9.21 11.34
CA ILE A 113 4.68 7.81 11.18
C ILE A 113 5.94 6.99 10.99
N VAL A 114 6.17 6.00 11.85
CA VAL A 114 7.23 5.00 11.73
C VAL A 114 6.64 3.72 11.16
N GLY A 115 7.12 3.26 10.02
CA GLY A 115 6.81 1.95 9.47
C GLY A 115 7.67 0.86 10.09
N ALA A 116 7.04 -0.22 10.58
CA ALA A 116 7.69 -1.43 11.03
C ALA A 116 7.29 -2.56 10.07
N ILE A 117 8.13 -2.86 9.08
CA ILE A 117 7.79 -3.72 7.95
C ILE A 117 8.62 -4.99 7.91
N LYS A 118 8.00 -6.12 7.62
CA LYS A 118 8.66 -7.41 7.39
C LYS A 118 7.91 -8.28 6.40
N GLY A 119 8.57 -9.31 5.86
CA GLY A 119 7.98 -10.17 4.85
C GLY A 119 7.52 -9.36 3.64
N TYR A 120 6.44 -9.74 3.00
CA TYR A 120 5.94 -9.07 1.80
C TYR A 120 5.52 -7.62 2.06
N THR A 121 6.08 -6.72 1.26
CA THR A 121 5.80 -5.28 1.19
C THR A 121 5.69 -4.94 -0.29
N LEU A 122 4.58 -5.33 -0.93
CA LEU A 122 4.43 -5.37 -2.38
C LEU A 122 3.41 -4.36 -2.88
N GLY A 123 3.63 -3.79 -4.07
CA GLY A 123 2.69 -2.93 -4.77
C GLY A 123 2.14 -1.80 -3.88
N ALA A 124 0.84 -1.81 -3.60
CA ALA A 124 0.20 -0.86 -2.68
C ALA A 124 0.79 -0.91 -1.25
N GLY A 125 1.31 -2.06 -0.81
CA GLY A 125 2.03 -2.20 0.47
C GLY A 125 3.36 -1.44 0.46
N TYR A 126 4.08 -1.44 -0.67
CA TYR A 126 5.26 -0.60 -0.85
C TYR A 126 4.91 0.88 -0.71
N ALA A 127 3.86 1.33 -1.38
CA ALA A 127 3.44 2.73 -1.30
C ALA A 127 3.09 3.14 0.14
N LEU A 128 2.40 2.28 0.87
CA LEU A 128 2.06 2.53 2.27
C LEU A 128 3.32 2.59 3.16
N ALA A 129 4.32 1.74 2.91
CA ALA A 129 5.57 1.70 3.67
C ALA A 129 6.51 2.87 3.38
N VAL A 130 6.70 3.23 2.09
CA VAL A 130 7.71 4.19 1.67
C VAL A 130 7.16 5.60 1.57
N ARG A 131 5.94 5.74 1.03
CA ARG A 131 5.29 7.06 0.89
C ARG A 131 4.45 7.42 2.11
N GLY A 132 3.79 6.43 2.70
CA GLY A 132 2.90 6.63 3.84
C GLY A 132 3.63 6.79 5.17
N CYS A 133 4.85 6.28 5.31
CA CYS A 133 5.66 6.39 6.50
C CYS A 133 6.78 7.43 6.31
N ASP A 134 7.08 8.21 7.36
CA ASP A 134 8.17 9.18 7.35
C ASP A 134 9.53 8.52 7.59
N ILE A 135 9.52 7.46 8.38
CA ILE A 135 10.67 6.63 8.71
C ILE A 135 10.24 5.18 8.60
N THR A 136 11.07 4.33 8.00
CA THR A 136 10.76 2.92 7.80
C THR A 136 11.88 2.04 8.34
N ILE A 137 11.53 1.16 9.28
CA ILE A 137 12.39 0.11 9.82
C ILE A 137 11.98 -1.22 9.18
N ALA A 138 12.93 -1.95 8.63
CA ALA A 138 12.69 -3.23 8.00
C ALA A 138 13.23 -4.39 8.87
N GLY A 139 12.46 -5.45 8.99
CA GLY A 139 12.97 -6.76 9.41
C GLY A 139 13.77 -7.40 8.28
N GLU A 140 14.75 -8.25 8.61
CA GLU A 140 15.60 -8.96 7.64
C GLU A 140 14.81 -9.80 6.63
N SER A 141 13.63 -10.30 7.01
CA SER A 141 12.75 -11.05 6.12
C SER A 141 11.99 -10.20 5.10
N MET A 142 12.12 -8.87 5.12
CA MET A 142 11.38 -7.98 4.24
C MET A 142 11.72 -8.21 2.77
N LEU A 143 10.66 -8.33 1.96
CA LEU A 143 10.71 -8.49 0.52
C LEU A 143 9.81 -7.42 -0.14
N MET A 144 10.42 -6.54 -0.91
CA MET A 144 9.76 -5.40 -1.52
C MET A 144 9.74 -5.54 -3.05
N GLY A 145 8.60 -5.25 -3.68
CA GLY A 145 8.49 -5.41 -5.12
C GLY A 145 7.18 -4.92 -5.71
N PHE A 146 7.10 -4.99 -7.05
CA PHE A 146 5.93 -4.61 -7.84
C PHE A 146 5.42 -5.79 -8.69
N PRO A 147 4.53 -6.64 -8.15
CA PRO A 147 3.92 -7.72 -8.92
C PRO A 147 3.02 -7.22 -10.06
N GLU A 148 2.69 -5.94 -10.09
CA GLU A 148 1.93 -5.25 -11.12
C GLU A 148 2.53 -5.41 -12.51
N ALA A 149 3.86 -5.46 -12.62
CA ALA A 149 4.57 -5.74 -13.87
C ALA A 149 4.20 -7.11 -14.47
N ARG A 150 3.94 -8.11 -13.60
CA ARG A 150 3.52 -9.44 -14.01
C ARG A 150 2.09 -9.51 -14.50
N ILE A 151 1.20 -8.72 -13.90
CA ILE A 151 -0.24 -8.74 -14.22
C ILE A 151 -0.66 -7.64 -15.19
N GLY A 152 0.32 -6.84 -15.70
CA GLY A 152 0.05 -5.78 -16.66
C GLY A 152 -0.80 -4.64 -16.11
N THR A 153 -0.80 -4.43 -14.78
CA THR A 153 -1.49 -3.29 -14.17
C THR A 153 -0.62 -2.06 -14.25
N PRO A 154 -1.12 -0.93 -14.78
CA PRO A 154 -0.35 0.29 -14.83
C PRO A 154 -0.04 0.80 -13.42
N LEU A 155 1.18 1.30 -13.25
CA LEU A 155 1.61 1.99 -12.03
C LEU A 155 1.84 3.46 -12.36
N PRO A 156 1.43 4.38 -11.48
CA PRO A 156 1.84 5.77 -11.61
C PRO A 156 3.34 5.91 -11.19
N PRO A 157 4.30 5.82 -12.14
CA PRO A 157 5.72 5.85 -11.81
C PRO A 157 6.13 7.14 -11.09
N MET A 158 5.39 8.21 -11.33
CA MET A 158 5.62 9.53 -10.74
C MET A 158 5.48 9.56 -9.22
N GLU A 159 4.67 8.68 -8.65
CA GLU A 159 4.50 8.59 -7.21
C GLU A 159 5.69 7.92 -6.51
N TYR A 160 6.50 7.14 -7.25
CA TYR A 160 7.57 6.31 -6.69
C TYR A 160 8.98 6.74 -7.09
N LEU A 161 9.12 7.37 -8.28
CA LEU A 161 10.41 7.83 -8.81
C LEU A 161 11.19 8.76 -7.86
N PRO A 162 10.56 9.68 -7.11
CA PRO A 162 11.32 10.59 -6.25
C PRO A 162 12.10 9.91 -5.12
N TYR A 163 11.78 8.67 -4.80
CA TYR A 163 12.35 7.96 -3.65
C TYR A 163 13.53 7.07 -3.99
N MET A 164 13.87 6.89 -5.28
CA MET A 164 14.96 6.01 -5.72
C MET A 164 15.82 6.66 -6.78
N PRO A 165 17.12 6.32 -6.85
CA PRO A 165 17.95 6.63 -8.02
C PRO A 165 17.33 6.05 -9.29
N PHE A 166 17.42 6.78 -10.40
CA PHE A 166 16.72 6.46 -11.66
C PHE A 166 16.91 5.01 -12.14
N LYS A 167 18.16 4.50 -12.13
CA LYS A 167 18.44 3.12 -12.57
C LYS A 167 17.86 2.08 -11.62
N VAL A 168 17.93 2.31 -10.32
CA VAL A 168 17.35 1.44 -9.30
C VAL A 168 15.83 1.42 -9.44
N SER A 169 15.22 2.57 -9.71
CA SER A 169 13.76 2.68 -9.93
C SER A 169 13.32 1.85 -11.13
N LEU A 170 13.99 1.96 -12.27
CA LEU A 170 13.64 1.18 -13.47
C LEU A 170 13.83 -0.33 -13.24
N GLU A 171 14.94 -0.76 -12.66
CA GLU A 171 15.19 -2.15 -12.30
C GLU A 171 14.05 -2.67 -11.39
N PHE A 172 13.76 -1.93 -10.33
CA PHE A 172 12.77 -2.31 -9.35
C PHE A 172 11.35 -2.41 -9.94
N MET A 173 10.93 -1.41 -10.71
CA MET A 173 9.57 -1.40 -11.28
C MET A 173 9.37 -2.42 -12.41
N LEU A 174 10.42 -2.74 -13.16
CA LEU A 174 10.33 -3.65 -14.28
C LEU A 174 10.56 -5.12 -13.88
N LEU A 175 11.41 -5.37 -12.88
CA LEU A 175 11.93 -6.71 -12.60
C LEU A 175 11.59 -7.24 -11.19
N ALA A 176 11.27 -6.37 -10.22
CA ALA A 176 11.03 -6.81 -8.84
C ALA A 176 9.66 -7.50 -8.61
N TRP A 177 9.22 -8.29 -9.57
CA TRP A 177 8.01 -9.11 -9.51
C TRP A 177 8.29 -10.60 -9.45
N ASN A 178 9.51 -11.04 -9.74
CA ASN A 178 9.92 -12.43 -9.73
C ASN A 178 10.92 -12.71 -8.58
N GLY A 179 11.07 -14.00 -8.22
CA GLY A 179 11.87 -14.39 -7.07
C GLY A 179 13.34 -14.01 -7.15
N GLY A 180 13.90 -13.75 -8.34
CA GLY A 180 15.32 -13.42 -8.52
C GLY A 180 15.65 -11.92 -8.43
N GLN A 181 14.63 -11.04 -8.56
CA GLN A 181 14.83 -9.59 -8.62
C GLN A 181 14.03 -8.84 -7.54
N ILE A 182 13.31 -9.54 -6.68
CA ILE A 182 12.62 -8.93 -5.54
C ILE A 182 13.66 -8.27 -4.61
N MET A 183 13.35 -7.06 -4.15
CA MET A 183 14.29 -6.29 -3.34
C MET A 183 14.22 -6.77 -1.88
N HIS A 184 15.36 -7.24 -1.35
CA HIS A 184 15.52 -7.61 0.04
C HIS A 184 15.81 -6.40 0.94
N ALA A 185 15.63 -6.55 2.24
CA ALA A 185 15.76 -5.50 3.24
C ALA A 185 17.11 -4.75 3.15
N GLN A 186 18.23 -5.46 3.03
CA GLN A 186 19.55 -4.85 2.94
C GLN A 186 19.70 -3.96 1.70
N ARG A 187 19.21 -4.43 0.52
CA ARG A 187 19.22 -3.62 -0.69
C ARG A 187 18.34 -2.38 -0.57
N ALA A 188 17.15 -2.51 0.03
CA ALA A 188 16.27 -1.37 0.29
C ALA A 188 16.91 -0.31 1.19
N TYR A 189 17.72 -0.73 2.18
CA TYR A 189 18.52 0.17 3.01
C TYR A 189 19.62 0.86 2.19
N GLU A 190 20.38 0.13 1.39
CA GLU A 190 21.47 0.68 0.55
C GLU A 190 20.97 1.74 -0.45
N VAL A 191 19.78 1.59 -0.98
CA VAL A 191 19.20 2.55 -1.93
C VAL A 191 18.35 3.64 -1.26
N GLY A 192 18.22 3.61 0.08
CA GLY A 192 17.56 4.66 0.87
C GLY A 192 16.04 4.55 0.98
N LEU A 193 15.46 3.37 0.69
CA LEU A 193 14.01 3.14 0.85
C LEU A 193 13.60 2.79 2.28
N VAL A 194 14.54 2.28 3.07
CA VAL A 194 14.34 2.04 4.51
C VAL A 194 15.49 2.65 5.30
N ASN A 195 15.20 3.06 6.53
CA ASN A 195 16.15 3.78 7.38
C ASN A 195 17.04 2.86 8.20
N LYS A 196 16.58 1.63 8.44
CA LYS A 196 17.33 0.64 9.21
C LYS A 196 16.82 -0.77 8.91
N VAL A 197 17.71 -1.75 9.01
CA VAL A 197 17.39 -3.18 8.99
C VAL A 197 17.76 -3.79 10.33
N VAL A 198 16.89 -4.64 10.86
CA VAL A 198 17.09 -5.38 12.11
C VAL A 198 16.55 -6.80 11.97
N ALA A 199 16.95 -7.71 12.86
CA ALA A 199 16.30 -9.01 12.94
C ALA A 199 14.80 -8.86 13.23
N ASP A 200 13.97 -9.76 12.66
CA ASP A 200 12.51 -9.63 12.72
C ASP A 200 11.96 -9.55 14.15
N GLU A 201 12.59 -10.26 15.08
CA GLU A 201 12.23 -10.24 16.51
C GLU A 201 12.47 -8.89 17.19
N HIS A 202 13.41 -8.07 16.69
CA HIS A 202 13.73 -6.75 17.21
C HIS A 202 13.01 -5.60 16.49
N LEU A 203 12.21 -5.92 15.46
CA LEU A 203 11.58 -4.93 14.59
C LEU A 203 10.70 -3.93 15.35
N MET A 204 9.82 -4.43 16.21
CA MET A 204 8.90 -3.57 16.94
C MET A 204 9.60 -2.75 18.02
N ASP A 205 10.58 -3.33 18.72
CA ASP A 205 11.36 -2.60 19.73
C ASP A 205 12.12 -1.44 19.11
N GLU A 206 12.71 -1.66 17.94
CA GLU A 206 13.44 -0.63 17.21
C GLU A 206 12.48 0.46 16.68
N ALA A 207 11.33 0.09 16.14
CA ALA A 207 10.32 1.06 15.68
C ALA A 207 9.82 1.94 16.84
N VAL A 208 9.55 1.34 18.01
CA VAL A 208 9.17 2.07 19.23
C VAL A 208 10.30 2.99 19.68
N ARG A 209 11.55 2.52 19.66
CA ARG A 209 12.71 3.35 19.99
C ARG A 209 12.78 4.61 19.11
N TRP A 210 12.53 4.49 17.82
CA TRP A 210 12.50 5.65 16.91
C TRP A 210 11.29 6.54 17.15
N ALA A 211 10.13 5.96 17.43
CA ALA A 211 8.95 6.74 17.82
C ALA A 211 9.21 7.57 19.11
N GLU A 212 9.88 7.00 20.11
CA GLU A 212 10.27 7.72 21.32
C GLU A 212 11.23 8.89 21.05
N LEU A 213 12.13 8.76 20.06
CA LEU A 213 12.97 9.88 19.64
C LEU A 213 12.15 10.99 18.97
N LEU A 214 11.18 10.61 18.10
CA LEU A 214 10.32 11.56 17.41
C LEU A 214 9.40 12.33 18.37
N LYS A 215 8.96 11.74 19.46
CA LYS A 215 8.17 12.42 20.49
C LYS A 215 8.89 13.62 21.13
N LYS A 216 10.24 13.62 21.09
CA LYS A 216 11.07 14.71 21.61
C LYS A 216 11.24 15.88 20.65
N VAL A 217 10.83 15.72 19.39
CA VAL A 217 10.93 16.77 18.36
C VAL A 217 9.70 17.69 18.47
N PRO A 218 9.88 19.02 18.44
CA PRO A 218 8.75 19.94 18.52
C PRO A 218 7.71 19.71 17.39
N PRO A 219 6.41 19.59 17.70
CA PRO A 219 5.39 19.27 16.70
C PRO A 219 5.31 20.26 15.53
N LEU A 220 5.49 21.57 15.79
CA LEU A 220 5.49 22.59 14.72
C LEU A 220 6.72 22.46 13.81
N TYR A 221 7.86 22.04 14.34
CA TYR A 221 9.04 21.74 13.52
C TYR A 221 8.77 20.55 12.60
N ILE A 222 8.24 19.43 13.13
CA ILE A 222 7.86 18.27 12.33
C ILE A 222 6.91 18.68 11.22
N LYS A 223 5.86 19.44 11.55
CA LYS A 223 4.88 19.92 10.57
C LYS A 223 5.52 20.72 9.46
N ALA A 224 6.41 21.67 9.78
CA ALA A 224 7.09 22.51 8.81
C ALA A 224 8.00 21.68 7.89
N VAL A 225 8.79 20.74 8.45
CA VAL A 225 9.69 19.86 7.68
C VAL A 225 8.88 18.97 6.74
N LYS A 226 7.83 18.29 7.24
CA LYS A 226 6.98 17.43 6.41
C LYS A 226 6.31 18.23 5.29
N TYR A 227 5.73 19.38 5.60
CA TYR A 227 5.11 20.24 4.59
C TYR A 227 6.10 20.64 3.49
N GLY A 228 7.29 21.11 3.87
CA GLY A 228 8.34 21.49 2.92
C GLY A 228 8.80 20.31 2.06
N HIS A 229 8.98 19.14 2.67
CA HIS A 229 9.41 17.93 1.97
C HIS A 229 8.36 17.47 0.95
N TYR A 230 7.10 17.36 1.33
CA TYR A 230 6.03 16.94 0.41
C TYR A 230 5.86 17.94 -0.74
N LYS A 231 5.88 19.25 -0.47
CA LYS A 231 5.79 20.27 -1.52
C LYS A 231 6.94 20.20 -2.52
N THR A 232 8.16 19.94 -2.07
CA THR A 232 9.32 19.82 -2.97
C THR A 232 9.31 18.51 -3.75
N THR A 233 8.76 17.44 -3.17
CA THR A 233 8.66 16.14 -3.83
C THR A 233 7.56 16.15 -4.89
N ASP A 234 6.38 16.67 -4.57
CA ASP A 234 5.25 16.77 -5.50
C ASP A 234 5.56 17.67 -6.72
N ASN A 235 6.45 18.66 -6.56
CA ASN A 235 6.83 19.57 -7.66
C ASN A 235 7.94 19.01 -8.58
N LYS A 236 8.62 17.92 -8.21
CA LYS A 236 9.74 17.39 -9.02
C LYS A 236 9.30 16.61 -10.25
N VAL A 237 8.07 16.13 -10.27
CA VAL A 237 7.55 15.32 -11.38
C VAL A 237 6.24 15.93 -11.84
N ARG A 238 6.33 16.90 -12.75
CA ARG A 238 5.17 17.32 -13.53
C ARG A 238 5.09 16.48 -14.79
N VAL A 239 4.52 15.29 -14.69
CA VAL A 239 3.88 14.69 -15.85
C VAL A 239 2.42 15.11 -15.80
N ASP A 240 1.91 15.66 -16.90
CA ASP A 240 0.50 15.99 -17.01
C ASP A 240 -0.30 14.67 -16.82
N GLU A 241 -1.20 14.64 -15.83
CA GLU A 241 -2.06 13.48 -15.59
C GLU A 241 -2.81 13.04 -16.85
N ARG A 242 -3.15 13.99 -17.74
CA ARG A 242 -3.80 13.72 -19.02
C ARG A 242 -2.89 12.96 -19.97
N GLU A 243 -1.61 13.34 -20.03
CA GLU A 243 -0.61 12.65 -20.85
C GLU A 243 -0.38 11.23 -20.31
N TYR A 244 -0.30 11.08 -18.99
CA TYR A 244 -0.16 9.76 -18.35
C TYR A 244 -1.35 8.84 -18.66
N ILE A 245 -2.58 9.35 -18.60
CA ILE A 245 -3.80 8.59 -18.93
C ILE A 245 -3.76 8.06 -20.37
N LEU A 246 -3.22 8.83 -21.33
CA LEU A 246 -3.10 8.38 -22.72
C LEU A 246 -2.22 7.13 -22.86
N PHE A 247 -1.24 6.95 -22.00
CA PHE A 247 -0.36 5.77 -22.03
C PHE A 247 -0.89 4.61 -21.18
N THR A 248 -1.61 4.89 -20.10
CA THR A 248 -2.08 3.84 -19.16
C THR A 248 -3.43 3.28 -19.53
N HIS A 249 -4.34 4.08 -20.08
CA HIS A 249 -5.68 3.63 -20.44
C HIS A 249 -5.66 2.48 -21.45
N PRO A 250 -4.85 2.51 -22.54
CA PRO A 250 -4.74 1.36 -23.45
C PRO A 250 -4.28 0.09 -22.73
N GLN A 251 -3.40 0.19 -21.74
CA GLN A 251 -2.92 -0.94 -20.97
C GLN A 251 -4.02 -1.51 -20.08
N GLU A 252 -4.82 -0.66 -19.41
CA GLU A 252 -5.91 -1.09 -18.54
C GLU A 252 -6.99 -1.90 -19.26
N ILE A 253 -7.31 -1.55 -20.51
CA ILE A 253 -8.30 -2.25 -21.31
C ILE A 253 -7.71 -3.38 -22.16
N SER A 254 -6.39 -3.59 -22.12
CA SER A 254 -5.67 -4.54 -22.97
C SER A 254 -6.05 -5.99 -22.68
N ARG A 255 -5.83 -6.86 -23.69
CA ARG A 255 -5.88 -8.32 -23.51
C ARG A 255 -4.77 -8.80 -22.58
N ASP A 256 -3.60 -8.18 -22.65
CA ASP A 256 -2.44 -8.54 -21.84
C ASP A 256 -2.69 -8.31 -20.36
N ARG A 257 -3.43 -7.27 -19.98
CA ARG A 257 -3.86 -7.08 -18.57
C ARG A 257 -4.76 -8.24 -18.12
N ARG A 258 -5.73 -8.66 -18.94
CA ARG A 258 -6.61 -9.79 -18.61
C ARG A 258 -5.82 -11.09 -18.51
N GLU A 259 -4.93 -11.35 -19.47
CA GLU A 259 -4.04 -12.50 -19.48
C GLU A 259 -3.12 -12.50 -18.24
N GLY A 260 -2.55 -11.35 -17.88
CA GLY A 260 -1.70 -11.21 -16.70
C GLY A 260 -2.44 -11.58 -15.42
N LEU A 261 -3.65 -11.07 -15.25
CA LEU A 261 -4.48 -11.38 -14.07
C LEU A 261 -4.91 -12.84 -14.05
N ASP A 262 -5.36 -13.38 -15.20
CA ASP A 262 -5.80 -14.78 -15.31
C ASP A 262 -4.64 -15.75 -15.04
N SER A 263 -3.48 -15.51 -15.64
CA SER A 263 -2.28 -16.31 -15.42
C SER A 263 -1.83 -16.30 -13.96
N PHE A 264 -1.92 -15.16 -13.31
CA PHE A 264 -1.61 -15.02 -11.89
C PHE A 264 -2.57 -15.84 -11.01
N LEU A 265 -3.88 -15.73 -11.24
CA LEU A 265 -4.90 -16.47 -10.49
C LEU A 265 -4.77 -18.00 -10.67
N HIS A 266 -4.40 -18.45 -11.88
CA HIS A 266 -4.23 -19.88 -12.21
C HIS A 266 -2.79 -20.37 -12.04
N ARG A 267 -1.87 -19.57 -11.50
CA ARG A 267 -0.47 -19.92 -11.23
C ARG A 267 0.27 -20.46 -12.45
N ARG A 268 0.06 -19.86 -13.61
CA ARG A 268 0.72 -20.20 -14.87
C ARG A 268 1.51 -19.03 -15.44
N GLU A 269 2.40 -19.30 -16.38
CA GLU A 269 3.11 -18.25 -17.12
C GLU A 269 2.15 -17.49 -18.06
N PRO A 270 2.21 -16.13 -18.07
CA PRO A 270 1.40 -15.31 -18.98
C PRO A 270 1.93 -15.36 -20.42
N LYS A 271 1.01 -15.18 -21.38
CA LYS A 271 1.32 -15.07 -22.81
C LYS A 271 0.91 -13.70 -23.32
N PHE A 272 1.78 -12.74 -23.16
CA PHE A 272 1.55 -11.36 -23.59
C PHE A 272 1.69 -11.21 -25.11
N THR A 273 0.82 -10.38 -25.70
CA THR A 273 0.75 -10.14 -27.16
C THR A 273 0.93 -8.68 -27.55
N GLY A 274 0.99 -7.77 -26.59
CA GLY A 274 1.06 -6.32 -26.81
C GLY A 274 -0.28 -5.70 -27.26
N ARG A 275 -1.41 -6.36 -26.95
CA ARG A 275 -2.75 -5.92 -27.41
C ARG A 275 -3.76 -5.82 -26.29
#